data_9ebcd21c689a5cdc926493119ff104d8
#
_entry.id   9ebcd21c689a5cdc926493119ff104d8
#
_cell.length_a   1.000
_cell.length_b   1.000
_cell.length_c   1.000
_cell.angle_alpha   90.00
_cell.angle_beta   90.00
_cell.angle_gamma   90.00
#
_symmetry.space_group_name_H-M   'P 1'
#
loop_
_entity.id
_entity.type
_entity.pdbx_description
1 polymer ?
#
loop_
_entity_poly.entity_id
_entity_poly.type
_entity_poly.pdbx_seq_one_letter_code
_entity_poly.pdbx_strand_id
1 'polypeptide(L)'
;MTTNANSVTIEKKSYHHGDLRAALIVEGLRLLAEHEADSLSLRELARRVGVSAPSVYRHFPDKEALMTALAEEGLKQLAADQREASDAAGGGEAGFAATGRAYVRFALANPALFRLIFTSPLIARYRRNNPEQPEAMTFLLANAAASAGAEQGSPEARRAAIEAWALVHGLAMLILDGQLPADDAMIDAIC
;
A
#
# COMPACT_ATOMS: atom_id res chain seq x y z
N MET A 1 -50.96 28.28 -19.22
CA MET A 1 -49.90 28.54 -18.22
C MET A 1 -49.13 27.24 -18.07
N THR A 2 -48.02 27.17 -18.72
CA THR A 2 -47.19 25.96 -18.93
C THR A 2 -46.13 25.89 -17.84
N THR A 3 -46.16 24.84 -17.02
CA THR A 3 -45.15 24.54 -16.05
C THR A 3 -44.08 23.69 -16.71
N ASN A 4 -42.87 24.24 -16.80
CA ASN A 4 -41.70 23.63 -17.37
C ASN A 4 -41.04 22.75 -16.28
N ALA A 5 -41.09 21.43 -16.43
CA ALA A 5 -40.38 20.50 -15.57
C ALA A 5 -38.92 20.38 -16.09
N ASN A 6 -38.00 20.96 -15.33
CA ASN A 6 -36.56 20.89 -15.61
C ASN A 6 -36.05 19.51 -15.18
N SER A 7 -35.95 18.60 -16.13
CA SER A 7 -35.36 17.26 -15.95
C SER A 7 -33.86 17.39 -15.94
N VAL A 8 -33.24 17.29 -14.77
CA VAL A 8 -31.80 17.19 -14.64
C VAL A 8 -31.37 15.80 -15.11
N THR A 9 -30.85 15.74 -16.32
CA THR A 9 -30.21 14.53 -16.88
C THR A 9 -28.87 14.35 -16.19
N ILE A 10 -28.77 13.39 -15.25
CA ILE A 10 -27.49 12.95 -14.71
C ILE A 10 -26.77 12.21 -15.83
N GLU A 11 -25.78 12.85 -16.43
CA GLU A 11 -24.90 12.20 -17.40
C GLU A 11 -24.18 11.03 -16.72
N LYS A 12 -24.52 9.82 -17.14
CA LYS A 12 -23.77 8.60 -16.85
C LYS A 12 -22.40 8.77 -17.49
N LYS A 13 -21.38 9.12 -16.68
CA LYS A 13 -19.99 9.17 -17.11
C LYS A 13 -19.65 7.82 -17.75
N SER A 14 -19.47 7.81 -19.07
CA SER A 14 -19.13 6.63 -19.87
C SER A 14 -17.78 6.10 -19.37
N TYR A 15 -17.81 4.95 -18.69
CA TYR A 15 -16.63 4.23 -18.28
C TYR A 15 -16.00 3.60 -19.52
N HIS A 16 -14.78 4.00 -19.86
CA HIS A 16 -14.01 3.35 -20.93
C HIS A 16 -13.69 1.92 -20.49
N HIS A 17 -14.18 0.92 -21.24
CA HIS A 17 -14.04 -0.52 -20.96
C HIS A 17 -12.57 -1.03 -20.88
N GLY A 18 -11.56 -0.17 -21.14
CA GLY A 18 -10.14 -0.51 -21.06
C GLY A 18 -9.54 -0.43 -19.66
N ASP A 19 -10.22 0.17 -18.68
CA ASP A 19 -9.65 0.48 -17.36
C ASP A 19 -10.50 -0.03 -16.18
N LEU A 20 -11.38 -1.01 -16.41
CA LEU A 20 -12.26 -1.51 -15.35
C LEU A 20 -11.46 -2.12 -14.19
N ARG A 21 -10.36 -2.83 -14.48
CA ARG A 21 -9.52 -3.41 -13.43
C ARG A 21 -8.92 -2.35 -12.52
N ALA A 22 -8.37 -1.27 -13.09
CA ALA A 22 -7.82 -0.15 -12.33
C ALA A 22 -8.91 0.54 -11.49
N ALA A 23 -10.08 0.78 -12.06
CA ALA A 23 -11.20 1.36 -11.34
C ALA A 23 -11.67 0.49 -10.17
N LEU A 24 -11.70 -0.83 -10.34
CA LEU A 24 -12.01 -1.77 -9.27
C LEU A 24 -10.96 -1.73 -8.16
N ILE A 25 -9.67 -1.59 -8.49
CA ILE A 25 -8.60 -1.43 -7.49
C ILE A 25 -8.77 -0.12 -6.74
N VAL A 26 -8.95 1.01 -7.43
CA VAL A 26 -9.13 2.32 -6.78
C VAL A 26 -10.33 2.32 -5.82
N GLU A 27 -11.48 1.80 -6.25
CA GLU A 27 -12.65 1.73 -5.38
C GLU A 27 -12.46 0.68 -4.26
N GLY A 28 -11.74 -0.40 -4.52
CA GLY A 28 -11.36 -1.40 -3.51
C GLY A 28 -10.50 -0.80 -2.40
N LEU A 29 -9.50 0.00 -2.74
CA LEU A 29 -8.66 0.72 -1.78
C LEU A 29 -9.49 1.73 -0.96
N ARG A 30 -10.42 2.43 -1.60
CA ARG A 30 -11.34 3.34 -0.92
C ARG A 30 -12.24 2.62 0.08
N LEU A 31 -12.82 1.49 -0.33
CA LEU A 31 -13.62 0.65 0.57
C LEU A 31 -12.79 0.13 1.75
N LEU A 32 -11.52 -0.23 1.51
CA LEU A 32 -10.61 -0.69 2.56
C LEU A 32 -10.25 0.42 3.55
N ALA A 33 -10.23 1.68 3.12
CA ALA A 33 -10.04 2.82 4.02
C ALA A 33 -11.27 3.11 4.88
N GLU A 34 -12.48 2.76 4.40
CA GLU A 34 -13.75 2.95 5.13
C GLU A 34 -14.09 1.76 6.04
N HIS A 35 -13.60 0.55 5.73
CA HIS A 35 -14.00 -0.71 6.35
C HIS A 35 -12.82 -1.66 6.52
N GLU A 36 -13.00 -2.66 7.38
CA GLU A 36 -12.04 -3.76 7.52
C GLU A 36 -12.03 -4.66 6.28
N ALA A 37 -10.87 -5.27 5.96
CA ALA A 37 -10.68 -6.14 4.79
C ALA A 37 -11.69 -7.30 4.74
N ASP A 38 -12.10 -7.83 5.90
CA ASP A 38 -13.04 -8.94 5.99
C ASP A 38 -14.45 -8.57 5.51
N SER A 39 -14.87 -7.33 5.66
CA SER A 39 -16.19 -6.85 5.24
C SER A 39 -16.30 -6.58 3.74
N LEU A 40 -15.18 -6.47 3.02
CA LEU A 40 -15.16 -6.15 1.60
C LEU A 40 -15.69 -7.31 0.74
N SER A 41 -16.61 -7.01 -0.17
CA SER A 41 -17.19 -8.01 -1.08
C SER A 41 -17.14 -7.56 -2.54
N LEU A 42 -16.93 -8.52 -3.46
CA LEU A 42 -16.94 -8.26 -4.91
C LEU A 42 -18.30 -7.73 -5.40
N ARG A 43 -19.40 -8.09 -4.74
CA ARG A 43 -20.74 -7.59 -5.09
C ARG A 43 -20.91 -6.13 -4.71
N GLU A 44 -20.44 -5.75 -3.53
CA GLU A 44 -20.44 -4.36 -3.09
C GLU A 44 -19.56 -3.50 -3.99
N LEU A 45 -18.36 -3.99 -4.33
CA LEU A 45 -17.46 -3.35 -5.26
C LEU A 45 -18.11 -3.13 -6.64
N ALA A 46 -18.80 -4.15 -7.18
CA ALA A 46 -19.57 -4.03 -8.43
C ALA A 46 -20.61 -2.91 -8.36
N ARG A 47 -21.35 -2.86 -7.24
CA ARG A 47 -22.38 -1.85 -7.00
C ARG A 47 -21.79 -0.44 -6.95
N ARG A 48 -20.66 -0.26 -6.25
CA ARG A 48 -19.96 1.03 -6.12
C ARG A 48 -19.42 1.54 -7.45
N VAL A 49 -18.81 0.66 -8.24
CA VAL A 49 -18.27 1.01 -9.57
C VAL A 49 -19.37 1.13 -10.63
N GLY A 50 -20.58 0.65 -10.35
CA GLY A 50 -21.72 0.72 -11.28
C GLY A 50 -21.66 -0.31 -12.41
N VAL A 51 -21.06 -1.48 -12.16
CA VAL A 51 -20.95 -2.58 -13.12
C VAL A 51 -21.66 -3.83 -12.64
N SER A 52 -21.87 -4.79 -13.56
CA SER A 52 -22.45 -6.08 -13.18
C SER A 52 -21.45 -6.93 -12.39
N ALA A 53 -21.93 -7.73 -11.44
CA ALA A 53 -21.09 -8.66 -10.68
C ALA A 53 -20.28 -9.60 -11.58
N PRO A 54 -20.84 -10.21 -12.66
CA PRO A 54 -20.05 -11.01 -13.62
C PRO A 54 -18.89 -10.24 -14.25
N SER A 55 -18.99 -8.92 -14.43
CA SER A 55 -17.89 -8.11 -14.94
C SER A 55 -16.73 -8.03 -13.97
N VAL A 56 -17.01 -7.95 -12.67
CA VAL A 56 -15.98 -7.96 -11.62
C VAL A 56 -15.30 -9.33 -11.54
N TYR A 57 -16.09 -10.41 -11.56
CA TYR A 57 -15.54 -11.78 -11.49
C TYR A 57 -14.61 -12.15 -12.67
N ARG A 58 -14.72 -11.48 -13.82
CA ARG A 58 -13.76 -11.65 -14.92
C ARG A 58 -12.37 -11.09 -14.60
N HIS A 59 -12.27 -10.09 -13.72
CA HIS A 59 -11.00 -9.47 -13.30
C HIS A 59 -10.47 -10.06 -12.01
N PHE A 60 -11.37 -10.42 -11.10
CA PHE A 60 -11.07 -10.98 -9.79
C PHE A 60 -12.01 -12.18 -9.55
N PRO A 61 -11.53 -13.42 -9.79
CA PRO A 61 -12.36 -14.62 -9.71
C PRO A 61 -12.92 -14.85 -8.31
N ASP A 62 -12.23 -14.35 -7.30
CA ASP A 62 -12.61 -14.43 -5.90
C ASP A 62 -12.10 -13.21 -5.11
N LYS A 63 -12.45 -13.17 -3.82
CA LYS A 63 -12.03 -12.11 -2.90
C LYS A 63 -10.52 -12.11 -2.69
N GLU A 64 -9.88 -13.26 -2.65
CA GLU A 64 -8.44 -13.38 -2.44
C GLU A 64 -7.64 -12.74 -3.58
N ALA A 65 -8.08 -12.93 -4.83
CA ALA A 65 -7.48 -12.28 -6.00
C ALA A 65 -7.60 -10.75 -5.94
N LEU A 66 -8.74 -10.23 -5.46
CA LEU A 66 -8.89 -8.79 -5.22
C LEU A 66 -7.96 -8.32 -4.11
N MET A 67 -7.95 -9.00 -2.94
CA MET A 67 -7.11 -8.63 -1.81
C MET A 67 -5.62 -8.62 -2.20
N THR A 68 -5.18 -9.61 -2.97
CA THR A 68 -3.81 -9.66 -3.49
C THR A 68 -3.50 -8.44 -4.37
N ALA A 69 -4.41 -8.06 -5.27
CA ALA A 69 -4.21 -6.89 -6.12
C ALA A 69 -4.21 -5.57 -5.33
N LEU A 70 -5.03 -5.45 -4.28
CA LEU A 70 -5.01 -4.29 -3.38
C LEU A 70 -3.69 -4.22 -2.59
N ALA A 71 -3.19 -5.36 -2.10
CA ALA A 71 -1.90 -5.43 -1.41
C ALA A 71 -0.72 -5.09 -2.35
N GLU A 72 -0.75 -5.54 -3.60
CA GLU A 72 0.24 -5.17 -4.63
C GLU A 72 0.25 -3.66 -4.88
N GLU A 73 -0.93 -3.05 -5.01
CA GLU A 73 -1.04 -1.60 -5.20
C GLU A 73 -0.58 -0.84 -3.95
N GLY A 74 -0.92 -1.32 -2.75
CA GLY A 74 -0.43 -0.75 -1.50
C GLY A 74 1.09 -0.79 -1.36
N LEU A 75 1.75 -1.87 -1.80
CA LEU A 75 3.22 -1.93 -1.84
C LEU A 75 3.83 -0.91 -2.80
N LYS A 76 3.20 -0.66 -3.96
CA LYS A 76 3.66 0.37 -4.90
C LYS A 76 3.51 1.78 -4.31
N GLN A 77 2.39 2.05 -3.63
CA GLN A 77 2.19 3.34 -2.95
C GLN A 77 3.23 3.55 -1.86
N LEU A 78 3.45 2.54 -1.01
CA LEU A 78 4.50 2.59 0.02
C LEU A 78 5.88 2.87 -0.59
N ALA A 79 6.25 2.20 -1.69
CA ALA A 79 7.52 2.43 -2.37
C ALA A 79 7.63 3.85 -2.94
N ALA A 80 6.52 4.38 -3.48
CA ALA A 80 6.46 5.75 -4.00
C ALA A 80 6.66 6.79 -2.87
N ASP A 81 5.93 6.63 -1.75
CA ASP A 81 6.05 7.51 -0.58
C ASP A 81 7.46 7.50 0.00
N GLN A 82 8.09 6.32 0.09
CA GLN A 82 9.46 6.18 0.57
C GLN A 82 10.47 6.83 -0.37
N ARG A 83 10.28 6.71 -1.69
CA ARG A 83 11.16 7.35 -2.68
C ARG A 83 11.03 8.86 -2.61
N GLU A 84 9.80 9.39 -2.60
CA GLU A 84 9.55 10.82 -2.48
C GLU A 84 10.20 11.41 -1.21
N ALA A 85 10.05 10.73 -0.08
CA ALA A 85 10.65 11.13 1.18
C ALA A 85 12.18 11.13 1.12
N SER A 86 12.80 10.10 0.51
CA SER A 86 14.23 10.01 0.33
C SER A 86 14.78 11.13 -0.55
N ASP A 87 14.11 11.38 -1.69
CA ASP A 87 14.51 12.41 -2.65
C ASP A 87 14.38 13.81 -2.03
N ALA A 88 13.32 14.07 -1.30
CA ALA A 88 13.11 15.33 -0.58
C ALA A 88 14.17 15.57 0.51
N ALA A 89 14.72 14.53 1.11
CA ALA A 89 15.80 14.59 2.10
C ALA A 89 17.21 14.64 1.46
N GLY A 90 17.32 14.59 0.15
CA GLY A 90 18.60 14.64 -0.59
C GLY A 90 19.32 13.28 -0.67
N GLY A 91 18.64 12.18 -0.39
CA GLY A 91 19.22 10.82 -0.42
C GLY A 91 20.22 10.55 0.70
N GLY A 92 21.06 9.51 0.52
CA GLY A 92 22.06 9.11 1.50
C GLY A 92 21.45 8.69 2.85
N GLU A 93 22.16 8.95 3.94
CA GLU A 93 21.73 8.60 5.30
C GLU A 93 20.43 9.33 5.71
N ALA A 94 20.34 10.63 5.42
CA ALA A 94 19.13 11.42 5.67
C ALA A 94 17.94 10.91 4.87
N GLY A 95 18.16 10.53 3.59
CA GLY A 95 17.16 9.89 2.75
C GLY A 95 16.70 8.54 3.32
N PHE A 96 17.63 7.72 3.80
CA PHE A 96 17.30 6.43 4.41
C PHE A 96 16.46 6.60 5.68
N ALA A 97 16.82 7.50 6.57
CA ALA A 97 16.02 7.87 7.73
C ALA A 97 14.61 8.35 7.32
N ALA A 98 14.51 9.19 6.28
CA ALA A 98 13.23 9.66 5.76
C ALA A 98 12.34 8.52 5.25
N THR A 99 12.91 7.45 4.66
CA THR A 99 12.13 6.28 4.23
C THR A 99 11.51 5.53 5.42
N GLY A 100 12.22 5.46 6.55
CA GLY A 100 11.70 4.86 7.78
C GLY A 100 10.48 5.64 8.30
N ARG A 101 10.59 6.96 8.35
CA ARG A 101 9.46 7.82 8.74
C ARG A 101 8.27 7.69 7.78
N ALA A 102 8.52 7.68 6.47
CA ALA A 102 7.48 7.48 5.47
C ALA A 102 6.77 6.13 5.63
N TYR A 103 7.52 5.06 5.94
CA TYR A 103 6.96 3.74 6.22
C TYR A 103 5.97 3.76 7.39
N VAL A 104 6.36 4.35 8.51
CA VAL A 104 5.48 4.45 9.69
C VAL A 104 4.26 5.32 9.39
N ARG A 105 4.44 6.49 8.75
CA ARG A 105 3.34 7.38 8.38
C ARG A 105 2.37 6.71 7.40
N PHE A 106 2.86 5.96 6.42
CA PHE A 106 2.01 5.17 5.52
C PHE A 106 1.15 4.17 6.30
N ALA A 107 1.73 3.45 7.25
CA ALA A 107 1.00 2.49 8.09
C ALA A 107 -0.12 3.17 8.88
N LEU A 108 0.16 4.33 9.48
CA LEU A 108 -0.82 5.09 10.27
C LEU A 108 -1.93 5.71 9.41
N ALA A 109 -1.59 6.17 8.20
CA ALA A 109 -2.56 6.71 7.25
C ALA A 109 -3.44 5.62 6.62
N ASN A 110 -2.94 4.38 6.50
CA ASN A 110 -3.59 3.29 5.78
C ASN A 110 -3.60 1.98 6.59
N PRO A 111 -4.17 1.95 7.82
CA PRO A 111 -4.01 0.81 8.74
C PRO A 111 -4.53 -0.52 8.19
N ALA A 112 -5.70 -0.53 7.55
CA ALA A 112 -6.29 -1.75 6.98
C ALA A 112 -5.47 -2.25 5.77
N LEU A 113 -5.00 -1.35 4.90
CA LEU A 113 -4.14 -1.67 3.76
C LEU A 113 -2.77 -2.18 4.22
N PHE A 114 -2.18 -1.53 5.22
CA PHE A 114 -0.91 -1.96 5.81
C PHE A 114 -1.00 -3.39 6.37
N ARG A 115 -2.01 -3.69 7.18
CA ARG A 115 -2.25 -5.04 7.68
C ARG A 115 -2.46 -6.02 6.52
N LEU A 116 -3.24 -5.66 5.50
CA LEU A 116 -3.48 -6.50 4.33
C LEU A 116 -2.19 -6.85 3.59
N ILE A 117 -1.29 -5.88 3.36
CA ILE A 117 -0.01 -6.12 2.69
C ILE A 117 0.76 -7.27 3.38
N PHE A 118 0.90 -7.21 4.70
CA PHE A 118 1.77 -8.13 5.44
C PHE A 118 1.08 -9.44 5.86
N THR A 119 -0.25 -9.51 5.87
CA THR A 119 -1.00 -10.75 6.12
C THR A 119 -1.34 -11.52 4.84
N SER A 120 -1.26 -10.87 3.67
CA SER A 120 -1.58 -11.50 2.39
C SER A 120 -0.51 -12.53 1.97
N PRO A 121 -0.88 -13.52 1.15
CA PRO A 121 0.08 -14.46 0.56
C PRO A 121 1.15 -13.80 -0.32
N LEU A 122 0.97 -12.53 -0.67
CA LEU A 122 1.85 -11.75 -1.54
C LEU A 122 3.30 -11.77 -1.06
N ILE A 123 3.54 -11.43 0.22
CA ILE A 123 4.90 -11.39 0.79
C ILE A 123 5.55 -12.77 0.77
N ALA A 124 4.78 -13.83 1.07
CA ALA A 124 5.28 -15.20 1.00
C ALA A 124 5.58 -15.65 -0.45
N ARG A 125 4.86 -15.12 -1.43
CA ARG A 125 5.10 -15.37 -2.86
C ARG A 125 6.40 -14.73 -3.34
N TYR A 126 6.68 -13.48 -2.97
CA TYR A 126 7.95 -12.81 -3.28
C TYR A 126 9.15 -13.53 -2.68
N ARG A 127 9.03 -14.10 -1.47
CA ARG A 127 10.10 -14.84 -0.81
C ARG A 127 10.44 -16.17 -1.47
N ARG A 128 9.49 -16.84 -2.14
CA ARG A 128 9.65 -18.21 -2.62
C ARG A 128 10.07 -18.35 -4.07
N ASN A 129 9.61 -17.51 -4.98
CA ASN A 129 9.66 -17.79 -6.41
C ASN A 129 9.94 -16.59 -7.32
N ASN A 130 10.30 -15.42 -6.81
CA ASN A 130 10.41 -14.25 -7.68
C ASN A 130 11.80 -13.62 -7.66
N PRO A 131 12.52 -13.60 -8.79
CA PRO A 131 13.71 -12.78 -8.95
C PRO A 131 13.41 -11.28 -8.88
N GLU A 132 12.17 -10.87 -9.14
CA GLU A 132 11.71 -9.50 -9.02
C GLU A 132 11.15 -9.27 -7.59
N GLN A 133 12.00 -8.76 -6.71
CA GLN A 133 11.56 -8.31 -5.39
C GLN A 133 10.70 -7.04 -5.52
N PRO A 134 9.74 -6.81 -4.59
CA PRO A 134 9.03 -5.54 -4.54
C PRO A 134 10.02 -4.38 -4.48
N GLU A 135 9.70 -3.30 -5.17
CA GLU A 135 10.56 -2.12 -5.24
C GLU A 135 10.91 -1.58 -3.85
N ALA A 136 9.96 -1.56 -2.90
CA ALA A 136 10.19 -1.20 -1.51
C ALA A 136 11.30 -2.06 -0.85
N MET A 137 11.34 -3.36 -1.15
CA MET A 137 12.37 -4.25 -0.62
C MET A 137 13.73 -4.02 -1.27
N THR A 138 13.75 -3.82 -2.59
CA THR A 138 14.99 -3.49 -3.33
C THR A 138 15.59 -2.19 -2.80
N PHE A 139 14.75 -1.20 -2.58
CA PHE A 139 15.13 0.10 -2.03
C PHE A 139 15.69 -0.03 -0.60
N LEU A 140 15.02 -0.79 0.25
CA LEU A 140 15.49 -1.10 1.61
C LEU A 140 16.88 -1.75 1.60
N LEU A 141 17.06 -2.81 0.80
CA LEU A 141 18.33 -3.54 0.73
C LEU A 141 19.49 -2.66 0.26
N ALA A 142 19.25 -1.82 -0.75
CA ALA A 142 20.27 -0.92 -1.30
C ALA A 142 20.67 0.17 -0.27
N ASN A 143 19.71 0.81 0.37
CA ASN A 143 19.98 1.86 1.35
C ASN A 143 20.60 1.32 2.63
N ALA A 144 20.14 0.17 3.13
CA ALA A 144 20.73 -0.46 4.31
C ALA A 144 22.16 -0.90 4.06
N ALA A 145 22.50 -1.43 2.87
CA ALA A 145 23.86 -1.75 2.49
C ALA A 145 24.75 -0.51 2.49
N ALA A 146 24.28 0.59 1.88
CA ALA A 146 25.00 1.86 1.83
C ALA A 146 25.23 2.45 3.22
N SER A 147 24.20 2.46 4.08
CA SER A 147 24.27 2.95 5.46
C SER A 147 25.23 2.12 6.32
N ALA A 148 25.26 0.80 6.12
CA ALA A 148 26.16 -0.09 6.84
C ALA A 148 27.60 -0.11 6.29
N GLY A 149 27.89 0.58 5.18
CA GLY A 149 29.18 0.49 4.49
C GLY A 149 29.49 -0.92 3.98
N ALA A 150 28.46 -1.70 3.68
CA ALA A 150 28.56 -3.12 3.31
C ALA A 150 28.33 -3.33 1.81
N GLU A 151 28.90 -4.38 1.25
CA GLU A 151 28.63 -4.77 -0.13
C GLU A 151 27.17 -5.23 -0.27
N GLN A 152 26.51 -4.77 -1.33
CA GLN A 152 25.13 -5.14 -1.60
C GLN A 152 25.00 -6.67 -1.77
N GLY A 153 24.05 -7.28 -1.06
CA GLY A 153 23.83 -8.72 -1.06
C GLY A 153 24.69 -9.50 -0.07
N SER A 154 25.65 -8.85 0.63
CA SER A 154 26.42 -9.47 1.70
C SER A 154 25.53 -9.86 2.91
N PRO A 155 25.99 -10.78 3.78
CA PRO A 155 25.29 -11.09 5.02
C PRO A 155 25.09 -9.87 5.93
N GLU A 156 26.07 -8.97 5.95
CA GLU A 156 26.05 -7.72 6.72
C GLU A 156 24.98 -6.76 6.21
N ALA A 157 24.89 -6.55 4.90
CA ALA A 157 23.84 -5.72 4.27
C ALA A 157 22.45 -6.29 4.52
N ARG A 158 22.29 -7.62 4.44
CA ARG A 158 21.01 -8.28 4.74
C ARG A 158 20.61 -8.13 6.20
N ARG A 159 21.55 -8.25 7.13
CA ARG A 159 21.30 -8.04 8.55
C ARG A 159 20.84 -6.60 8.80
N ALA A 160 21.57 -5.61 8.28
CA ALA A 160 21.22 -4.20 8.42
C ALA A 160 19.81 -3.90 7.86
N ALA A 161 19.44 -4.48 6.71
CA ALA A 161 18.10 -4.32 6.14
C ALA A 161 17.01 -4.94 7.03
N ILE A 162 17.26 -6.10 7.61
CA ILE A 162 16.29 -6.74 8.52
C ILE A 162 16.15 -5.93 9.80
N GLU A 163 17.26 -5.43 10.38
CA GLU A 163 17.24 -4.59 11.58
C GLU A 163 16.45 -3.31 11.34
N ALA A 164 16.72 -2.60 10.23
CA ALA A 164 15.99 -1.38 9.86
C ALA A 164 14.49 -1.65 9.64
N TRP A 165 14.17 -2.73 8.90
CA TRP A 165 12.78 -3.09 8.67
C TRP A 165 12.07 -3.50 9.95
N ALA A 166 12.69 -4.33 10.79
CA ALA A 166 12.10 -4.77 12.05
C ALA A 166 11.81 -3.58 12.97
N LEU A 167 12.68 -2.57 13.00
CA LEU A 167 12.49 -1.35 13.77
C LEU A 167 11.23 -0.59 13.32
N VAL A 168 11.15 -0.19 12.05
CA VAL A 168 10.03 0.62 11.56
C VAL A 168 8.72 -0.16 11.51
N HIS A 169 8.77 -1.46 11.19
CA HIS A 169 7.60 -2.32 11.21
C HIS A 169 7.09 -2.54 12.63
N GLY A 170 7.97 -2.83 13.57
CA GLY A 170 7.63 -2.97 14.99
C GLY A 170 7.03 -1.69 15.55
N LEU A 171 7.65 -0.53 15.26
CA LEU A 171 7.12 0.77 15.68
C LEU A 171 5.71 1.01 15.12
N ALA A 172 5.51 0.80 13.81
CA ALA A 172 4.21 0.95 13.18
C ALA A 172 3.15 0.05 13.82
N MET A 173 3.47 -1.22 14.07
CA MET A 173 2.55 -2.17 14.71
C MET A 173 2.23 -1.79 16.15
N LEU A 174 3.23 -1.39 16.95
CA LEU A 174 3.02 -0.95 18.34
C LEU A 174 2.08 0.27 18.42
N ILE A 175 2.21 1.22 17.48
CA ILE A 175 1.31 2.37 17.41
C ILE A 175 -0.09 1.94 16.95
N LEU A 176 -0.20 1.14 15.89
CA LEU A 176 -1.49 0.66 15.36
C LEU A 176 -2.27 -0.20 16.35
N ASP A 177 -1.57 -0.91 17.24
CA ASP A 177 -2.17 -1.72 18.30
C ASP A 177 -2.41 -0.95 19.59
N GLY A 178 -2.17 0.38 19.59
CA GLY A 178 -2.41 1.28 20.73
C GLY A 178 -1.44 1.09 21.91
N GLN A 179 -0.30 0.41 21.67
CA GLN A 179 0.74 0.22 22.70
C GLN A 179 1.63 1.46 22.86
N LEU A 180 1.76 2.25 21.79
CA LEU A 180 2.48 3.53 21.78
C LEU A 180 1.57 4.63 21.19
N PRO A 181 1.75 5.89 21.61
CA PRO A 181 1.04 7.01 21.01
C PRO A 181 1.55 7.26 19.58
N ALA A 182 0.67 7.77 18.70
CA ALA A 182 1.05 8.26 17.39
C ALA A 182 1.65 9.67 17.54
N ASP A 183 2.94 9.74 17.87
CA ASP A 183 3.68 10.98 18.11
C ASP A 183 4.76 11.16 17.05
N ASP A 184 4.64 12.23 16.26
CA ASP A 184 5.59 12.54 15.19
C ASP A 184 7.01 12.78 15.73
N ALA A 185 7.17 13.41 16.90
CA ALA A 185 8.49 13.65 17.49
C ALA A 185 9.17 12.32 17.89
N MET A 186 8.40 11.36 18.39
CA MET A 186 8.90 10.01 18.68
C MET A 186 9.28 9.27 17.39
N ILE A 187 8.44 9.33 16.34
CA ILE A 187 8.72 8.71 15.04
C ILE A 187 10.01 9.30 14.45
N ASP A 188 10.16 10.61 14.46
CA ASP A 188 11.34 11.31 13.94
C ASP A 188 12.61 11.01 14.73
N ALA A 189 12.50 10.74 16.04
CA ALA A 189 13.64 10.39 16.88
C ALA A 189 14.10 8.92 16.74
N ILE A 190 13.19 8.02 16.35
CA ILE A 190 13.48 6.58 16.24
C ILE A 190 13.93 6.21 14.83
N CYS A 191 13.36 6.84 13.81
CA CYS A 191 13.66 6.61 12.39
C CYS A 191 14.68 7.63 11.87
#